data_15314a927dabd849a7d090e3e9a86c11
#
_entry.id   15314a927dabd849a7d090e3e9a86c11
#
_cell.length_a   1.000
_cell.length_b   1.000
_cell.length_c   1.000
_cell.angle_alpha   90.00
_cell.angle_beta   90.00
_cell.angle_gamma   90.00
#
_symmetry.space_group_name_H-M   'P 1'
#
loop_
_entity.id
_entity.type
_entity.pdbx_description
1 polymer ?
#
loop_
_entity_poly.entity_id
_entity_poly.type
_entity_poly.pdbx_seq_one_letter_code
_entity_poly.pdbx_strand_id
1 'polypeptide(L)'
;TIEQLETKNALSKVQNLEAFGDTEEEQKYSVALELCITWLNRLLFLKLLEGQLIKYHNGDRKYRFLTSDRINDFDELGELFFGVLAKRPEDRRPSVQQKFGDIPYLNSSLFEESNLENNVLSVELLKDRLELPLFGSTVLKDSNGKTRKGEVKTLKYLLDFLDSYDFGSKDAKEVAATKDSNAINHDRTINAAVLGLIFEKLNGYKDGSFFTPSFITMYMCRETLRRSVVQKFNDTQNW
;
A
#
# COMPACT_ATOMS: atom_id res chain seq x y z
N THR A 1 -7.38 2.76 15.93
CA THR A 1 -7.70 1.32 15.86
C THR A 1 -7.96 0.77 17.25
N ILE A 2 -7.04 0.93 18.24
CA ILE A 2 -7.16 0.39 19.61
C ILE A 2 -8.45 0.88 20.26
N GLU A 3 -8.72 2.17 20.31
CA GLU A 3 -9.95 2.76 20.88
C GLU A 3 -11.24 2.11 20.32
N GLN A 4 -11.22 1.76 19.04
CA GLN A 4 -12.39 1.14 18.41
C GLN A 4 -12.51 -0.35 18.70
N LEU A 5 -11.39 -1.05 18.88
CA LEU A 5 -11.40 -2.42 19.39
C LEU A 5 -12.00 -2.49 20.79
N GLU A 6 -11.67 -1.54 21.65
CA GLU A 6 -12.23 -1.42 23.00
C GLU A 6 -13.72 -1.08 22.97
N THR A 7 -14.10 -0.02 22.28
CA THR A 7 -15.49 0.47 22.22
C THR A 7 -16.44 -0.60 21.71
N LYS A 8 -16.01 -1.48 20.82
CA LYS A 8 -16.82 -2.55 20.23
C LYS A 8 -16.72 -3.88 20.95
N ASN A 9 -15.90 -3.98 22.00
CA ASN A 9 -15.52 -5.25 22.63
C ASN A 9 -15.10 -6.29 21.58
N ALA A 10 -14.33 -5.87 20.60
CA ALA A 10 -14.09 -6.62 19.38
C ALA A 10 -13.10 -7.79 19.60
N LEU A 11 -12.29 -7.74 20.65
CA LEU A 11 -11.37 -8.83 20.99
C LEU A 11 -12.10 -10.16 21.25
N SER A 12 -13.30 -10.14 21.80
CA SER A 12 -14.10 -11.36 22.05
C SER A 12 -14.43 -12.15 20.78
N LYS A 13 -14.25 -11.55 19.60
CA LYS A 13 -14.49 -12.16 18.29
C LYS A 13 -13.23 -12.72 17.63
N VAL A 14 -12.06 -12.48 18.25
CA VAL A 14 -10.77 -12.96 17.71
C VAL A 14 -10.65 -14.44 17.99
N GLN A 15 -10.43 -15.24 16.95
CA GLN A 15 -10.10 -16.65 17.08
C GLN A 15 -8.65 -16.80 17.55
N ASN A 16 -8.41 -17.71 18.50
CA ASN A 16 -7.08 -17.96 19.08
C ASN A 16 -6.42 -16.67 19.63
N LEU A 17 -7.17 -15.93 20.42
CA LEU A 17 -6.72 -14.66 21.00
C LEU A 17 -5.38 -14.80 21.77
N GLU A 18 -5.11 -15.96 22.36
CA GLU A 18 -3.87 -16.28 23.08
C GLU A 18 -2.62 -16.20 22.20
N ALA A 19 -2.75 -16.37 20.87
CA ALA A 19 -1.63 -16.19 19.94
C ALA A 19 -1.18 -14.74 19.79
N PHE A 20 -1.98 -13.79 20.27
CA PHE A 20 -1.70 -12.34 20.18
C PHE A 20 -1.03 -11.76 21.42
N GLY A 21 -0.86 -12.54 22.49
CA GLY A 21 -0.17 -12.14 23.72
C GLY A 21 -0.74 -12.78 24.97
N ASP A 22 -0.03 -12.64 26.07
CA ASP A 22 -0.38 -13.23 27.35
C ASP A 22 -1.36 -12.36 28.17
N THR A 23 -1.40 -11.07 27.88
CA THR A 23 -2.26 -10.09 28.55
C THR A 23 -3.26 -9.46 27.57
N GLU A 24 -4.39 -8.98 28.09
CA GLU A 24 -5.40 -8.28 27.28
C GLU A 24 -4.83 -7.07 26.56
N GLU A 25 -3.90 -6.33 27.19
CA GLU A 25 -3.25 -5.17 26.57
C GLU A 25 -2.34 -5.57 25.41
N GLU A 26 -1.55 -6.63 25.56
CA GLU A 26 -0.71 -7.18 24.50
C GLU A 26 -1.55 -7.71 23.34
N GLN A 27 -2.60 -8.45 23.65
CA GLN A 27 -3.54 -8.97 22.64
C GLN A 27 -4.19 -7.83 21.84
N LYS A 28 -4.67 -6.81 22.52
CA LYS A 28 -5.27 -5.62 21.91
C LYS A 28 -4.30 -4.89 21.00
N TYR A 29 -3.07 -4.68 21.49
CA TYR A 29 -2.01 -4.04 20.72
C TYR A 29 -1.63 -4.88 19.49
N SER A 30 -1.43 -6.17 19.64
CA SER A 30 -1.03 -7.07 18.57
C SER A 30 -2.09 -7.19 17.47
N VAL A 31 -3.37 -7.31 17.84
CA VAL A 31 -4.49 -7.31 16.89
C VAL A 31 -4.58 -5.99 16.13
N ALA A 32 -4.48 -4.87 16.84
CA ALA A 32 -4.48 -3.55 16.22
C ALA A 32 -3.32 -3.37 15.25
N LEU A 33 -2.13 -3.83 15.63
CA LEU A 33 -0.93 -3.75 14.80
C LEU A 33 -1.06 -4.60 13.54
N GLU A 34 -1.57 -5.83 13.64
CA GLU A 34 -1.76 -6.71 12.48
C GLU A 34 -2.75 -6.11 11.47
N LEU A 35 -3.86 -5.54 11.95
CA LEU A 35 -4.79 -4.80 11.11
C LEU A 35 -4.12 -3.62 10.43
N CYS A 36 -3.38 -2.80 11.17
CA CYS A 36 -2.67 -1.64 10.61
C CYS A 36 -1.64 -2.06 9.55
N ILE A 37 -0.87 -3.13 9.81
CA ILE A 37 0.11 -3.67 8.85
C ILE A 37 -0.60 -4.14 7.57
N THR A 38 -1.71 -4.85 7.69
CA THR A 38 -2.51 -5.30 6.55
C THR A 38 -2.97 -4.12 5.69
N TRP A 39 -3.52 -3.08 6.31
CA TRP A 39 -3.99 -1.88 5.57
C TRP A 39 -2.83 -1.09 4.96
N LEU A 40 -1.72 -0.93 5.66
CA LEU A 40 -0.53 -0.26 5.13
C LEU A 40 0.07 -1.03 3.95
N ASN A 41 0.14 -2.35 4.00
CA ASN A 41 0.59 -3.18 2.89
C ASN A 41 -0.27 -2.96 1.64
N ARG A 42 -1.60 -2.90 1.80
CA ARG A 42 -2.52 -2.57 0.68
C ARG A 42 -2.25 -1.19 0.12
N LEU A 43 -2.13 -0.17 0.97
CA LEU A 43 -1.88 1.21 0.54
C LEU A 43 -0.56 1.35 -0.22
N LEU A 44 0.51 0.74 0.28
CA LEU A 44 1.82 0.75 -0.38
C LEU A 44 1.79 0.05 -1.73
N PHE A 45 1.12 -1.10 -1.80
CA PHE A 45 0.94 -1.82 -3.07
C PHE A 45 0.13 -0.98 -4.06
N LEU A 46 -0.95 -0.35 -3.61
CA LEU A 46 -1.77 0.51 -4.46
C LEU A 46 -1.01 1.73 -4.95
N LYS A 47 -0.15 2.31 -4.12
CA LYS A 47 0.68 3.45 -4.53
C LYS A 47 1.69 3.05 -5.59
N LEU A 48 2.27 1.85 -5.49
CA LEU A 48 3.11 1.28 -6.55
C LEU A 48 2.31 1.05 -7.84
N LEU A 49 1.11 0.45 -7.74
CA LEU A 49 0.24 0.22 -8.88
C LEU A 49 -0.14 1.53 -9.57
N GLU A 50 -0.53 2.54 -8.80
CA GLU A 50 -0.83 3.89 -9.29
C GLU A 50 0.34 4.46 -10.08
N GLY A 51 1.57 4.39 -9.52
CA GLY A 51 2.78 4.85 -10.20
C GLY A 51 3.03 4.12 -11.53
N GLN A 52 2.83 2.79 -11.56
CA GLN A 52 2.96 2.01 -12.79
C GLN A 52 1.88 2.34 -13.83
N LEU A 53 0.63 2.52 -13.42
CA LEU A 53 -0.45 2.91 -14.32
C LEU A 53 -0.21 4.29 -14.94
N ILE A 54 0.20 5.27 -14.14
CA ILE A 54 0.56 6.62 -14.62
C ILE A 54 1.68 6.51 -15.65
N LYS A 55 2.73 5.77 -15.36
CA LYS A 55 3.84 5.54 -16.28
C LYS A 55 3.39 4.87 -17.57
N TYR A 56 2.62 3.79 -17.48
CA TYR A 56 2.11 3.03 -18.62
C TYR A 56 1.24 3.88 -19.55
N HIS A 57 0.50 4.83 -18.97
CA HIS A 57 -0.37 5.77 -19.69
C HIS A 57 0.26 7.15 -19.92
N ASN A 58 1.58 7.23 -20.10
CA ASN A 58 2.31 8.43 -20.49
C ASN A 58 2.10 9.63 -19.53
N GLY A 59 1.96 9.38 -18.23
CA GLY A 59 1.80 10.42 -17.22
C GLY A 59 0.36 10.90 -17.02
N ASP A 60 -0.64 10.19 -17.55
CA ASP A 60 -2.05 10.56 -17.41
C ASP A 60 -2.49 10.50 -15.95
N ARG A 61 -2.78 11.68 -15.38
CA ARG A 61 -3.15 11.86 -13.98
C ARG A 61 -4.52 11.29 -13.60
N LYS A 62 -5.36 10.88 -14.55
CA LYS A 62 -6.63 10.21 -14.23
C LYS A 62 -6.43 8.90 -13.46
N TYR A 63 -5.26 8.26 -13.66
CA TYR A 63 -4.88 7.05 -12.92
C TYR A 63 -4.36 7.32 -11.52
N ARG A 64 -4.33 8.58 -11.08
CA ARG A 64 -3.98 8.98 -9.73
C ARG A 64 -5.21 8.87 -8.83
N PHE A 65 -5.42 7.73 -8.24
CA PHE A 65 -6.65 7.41 -7.51
C PHE A 65 -6.49 7.38 -5.99
N LEU A 66 -5.27 7.17 -5.48
CA LEU A 66 -5.00 7.09 -4.05
C LEU A 66 -4.54 8.45 -3.51
N THR A 67 -5.44 9.41 -3.51
CA THR A 67 -5.19 10.80 -3.08
C THR A 67 -6.25 11.29 -2.11
N SER A 68 -5.91 12.26 -1.27
CA SER A 68 -6.83 12.87 -0.32
C SER A 68 -7.97 13.67 -0.97
N ASP A 69 -7.89 13.95 -2.28
CA ASP A 69 -8.96 14.60 -3.05
C ASP A 69 -9.99 13.58 -3.55
N ARG A 70 -9.62 12.31 -3.69
CA ARG A 70 -10.51 11.24 -4.18
C ARG A 70 -11.06 10.35 -3.07
N ILE A 71 -10.32 10.22 -1.97
CA ILE A 71 -10.67 9.39 -0.81
C ILE A 71 -10.75 10.28 0.42
N ASN A 72 -11.96 10.53 0.89
CA ASN A 72 -12.23 11.49 1.96
C ASN A 72 -12.23 10.87 3.35
N ASP A 73 -12.54 9.58 3.45
CA ASP A 73 -12.66 8.86 4.72
C ASP A 73 -12.32 7.37 4.58
N PHE A 74 -12.35 6.66 5.68
CA PHE A 74 -12.05 5.23 5.73
C PHE A 74 -13.15 4.35 5.13
N ASP A 75 -14.39 4.83 5.05
CA ASP A 75 -15.48 4.14 4.37
C ASP A 75 -15.20 4.08 2.86
N GLU A 76 -14.84 5.20 2.26
CA GLU A 76 -14.43 5.26 0.85
C GLU A 76 -13.15 4.45 0.57
N LEU A 77 -12.22 4.40 1.53
CA LEU A 77 -11.03 3.56 1.41
C LEU A 77 -11.39 2.06 1.42
N GLY A 78 -12.31 1.65 2.29
CA GLY A 78 -12.84 0.28 2.31
C GLY A 78 -13.59 -0.05 1.02
N GLU A 79 -14.38 0.89 0.51
CA GLU A 79 -15.05 0.74 -0.78
C GLU A 79 -14.05 0.55 -1.93
N LEU A 80 -12.93 1.27 -1.92
CA LEU A 80 -11.85 1.05 -2.89
C LEU A 80 -11.28 -0.38 -2.78
N PHE A 81 -10.98 -0.85 -1.57
CA PHE A 81 -10.41 -2.19 -1.38
C PHE A 81 -11.39 -3.29 -1.80
N PHE A 82 -12.58 -3.30 -1.20
CA PHE A 82 -13.52 -4.42 -1.29
C PHE A 82 -14.60 -4.25 -2.35
N GLY A 83 -14.93 -3.01 -2.71
CA GLY A 83 -15.94 -2.68 -3.70
C GLY A 83 -15.40 -2.51 -5.12
N VAL A 84 -14.13 -2.17 -5.28
CA VAL A 84 -13.49 -1.89 -6.57
C VAL A 84 -12.46 -2.94 -6.93
N LEU A 85 -11.41 -3.06 -6.10
CA LEU A 85 -10.24 -3.89 -6.42
C LEU A 85 -10.53 -5.37 -6.33
N ALA A 86 -11.37 -5.79 -5.39
CA ALA A 86 -11.80 -7.17 -5.20
C ALA A 86 -12.98 -7.57 -6.10
N LYS A 87 -13.60 -6.63 -6.84
CA LYS A 87 -14.78 -6.91 -7.69
C LYS A 87 -14.52 -6.57 -9.13
N ARG A 88 -15.04 -7.43 -10.03
CA ARG A 88 -15.04 -7.15 -11.45
C ARG A 88 -15.91 -5.93 -11.77
N PRO A 89 -15.62 -5.19 -12.86
CA PRO A 89 -16.39 -3.98 -13.20
C PRO A 89 -17.91 -4.21 -13.31
N GLU A 90 -18.32 -5.36 -13.82
CA GLU A 90 -19.72 -5.76 -13.95
C GLU A 90 -20.44 -6.04 -12.62
N ASP A 91 -19.66 -6.36 -11.57
CA ASP A 91 -20.18 -6.68 -10.23
C ASP A 91 -20.15 -5.47 -9.28
N ARG A 92 -19.64 -4.32 -9.74
CA ARG A 92 -19.53 -3.10 -8.94
C ARG A 92 -20.87 -2.38 -8.88
N ARG A 93 -21.15 -1.76 -7.72
CA ARG A 93 -22.30 -0.85 -7.58
C ARG A 93 -22.16 0.33 -8.55
N PRO A 94 -23.27 0.85 -9.13
CA PRO A 94 -23.21 1.97 -10.09
C PRO A 94 -22.49 3.22 -9.56
N SER A 95 -22.70 3.58 -8.29
CA SER A 95 -22.02 4.71 -7.64
C SER A 95 -20.52 4.52 -7.58
N VAL A 96 -20.07 3.31 -7.25
CA VAL A 96 -18.67 2.92 -7.19
C VAL A 96 -18.03 2.95 -8.58
N GLN A 97 -18.73 2.41 -9.56
CA GLN A 97 -18.29 2.41 -10.96
C GLN A 97 -18.17 3.84 -11.50
N GLN A 98 -19.07 4.75 -11.12
CA GLN A 98 -18.98 6.16 -11.52
C GLN A 98 -17.74 6.85 -10.93
N LYS A 99 -17.41 6.57 -9.66
CA LYS A 99 -16.29 7.21 -8.96
C LYS A 99 -14.94 6.60 -9.30
N PHE A 100 -14.87 5.26 -9.44
CA PHE A 100 -13.64 4.49 -9.54
C PHE A 100 -13.57 3.60 -10.79
N GLY A 101 -14.35 3.91 -11.83
CA GLY A 101 -14.47 3.06 -13.03
C GLY A 101 -13.16 2.86 -13.80
N ASP A 102 -12.24 3.81 -13.70
CA ASP A 102 -10.91 3.72 -14.35
C ASP A 102 -9.93 2.79 -13.62
N ILE A 103 -10.28 2.33 -12.39
CA ILE A 103 -9.40 1.48 -11.59
C ILE A 103 -9.64 0.02 -11.98
N PRO A 104 -8.57 -0.73 -12.30
CA PRO A 104 -8.69 -2.13 -12.70
C PRO A 104 -9.17 -3.03 -11.55
N TYR A 105 -9.78 -4.15 -11.90
CA TYR A 105 -9.98 -5.28 -11.00
C TYR A 105 -8.64 -5.97 -10.75
N LEU A 106 -8.35 -6.26 -9.50
CA LEU A 106 -7.17 -7.02 -9.11
C LEU A 106 -7.61 -8.37 -8.53
N ASN A 107 -7.37 -9.43 -9.29
CA ASN A 107 -7.60 -10.80 -8.82
C ASN A 107 -6.49 -11.20 -7.84
N SER A 108 -6.54 -10.65 -6.62
CA SER A 108 -5.51 -10.84 -5.61
C SER A 108 -6.14 -10.97 -4.23
N SER A 109 -5.74 -11.99 -3.49
CA SER A 109 -6.13 -12.20 -2.09
C SER A 109 -5.71 -11.05 -1.17
N LEU A 110 -4.80 -10.19 -1.63
CA LEU A 110 -4.42 -8.97 -0.87
C LEU A 110 -5.62 -8.05 -0.60
N PHE A 111 -6.63 -8.05 -1.50
CA PHE A 111 -7.84 -7.22 -1.37
C PHE A 111 -9.08 -8.00 -0.93
N GLU A 112 -8.93 -9.26 -0.54
CA GLU A 112 -9.97 -9.97 0.19
C GLU A 112 -9.93 -9.58 1.66
N GLU A 113 -11.09 -9.55 2.30
CA GLU A 113 -11.16 -9.29 3.74
C GLU A 113 -10.48 -10.43 4.50
N SER A 114 -9.54 -10.09 5.38
CA SER A 114 -8.93 -11.05 6.28
C SER A 114 -9.93 -11.51 7.36
N ASN A 115 -9.64 -12.60 8.05
CA ASN A 115 -10.47 -13.07 9.18
C ASN A 115 -10.63 -12.00 10.27
N LEU A 116 -9.59 -11.21 10.55
CA LEU A 116 -9.66 -10.11 11.50
C LEU A 116 -10.55 -8.96 10.99
N GLU A 117 -10.50 -8.65 9.70
CA GLU A 117 -11.36 -7.61 9.13
C GLU A 117 -12.83 -8.02 9.14
N ASN A 118 -13.13 -9.24 8.73
CA ASN A 118 -14.50 -9.76 8.71
C ASN A 118 -15.14 -9.87 10.10
N ASN A 119 -14.37 -10.33 11.07
CA ASN A 119 -14.94 -10.68 12.38
C ASN A 119 -14.74 -9.60 13.45
N VAL A 120 -13.65 -8.82 13.35
CA VAL A 120 -13.22 -7.92 14.42
C VAL A 120 -13.38 -6.46 14.03
N LEU A 121 -12.63 -5.96 13.04
CA LEU A 121 -12.66 -4.56 12.65
C LEU A 121 -12.22 -4.37 11.20
N SER A 122 -13.16 -4.06 10.31
CA SER A 122 -12.86 -3.64 8.94
C SER A 122 -12.38 -2.18 8.89
N VAL A 123 -11.55 -1.86 7.90
CA VAL A 123 -11.01 -0.51 7.69
C VAL A 123 -12.11 0.55 7.50
N GLU A 124 -13.20 0.21 6.83
CA GLU A 124 -14.34 1.09 6.58
C GLU A 124 -15.06 1.55 7.86
N LEU A 125 -14.90 0.79 8.94
CA LEU A 125 -15.49 1.12 10.23
C LEU A 125 -14.65 2.10 11.05
N LEU A 126 -13.44 2.44 10.60
CA LEU A 126 -12.59 3.41 11.28
C LEU A 126 -13.20 4.80 11.27
N LYS A 127 -13.05 5.50 12.40
CA LYS A 127 -13.55 6.88 12.57
C LYS A 127 -12.36 7.83 12.74
N ASP A 128 -12.15 8.69 11.77
CA ASP A 128 -11.08 9.69 11.76
C ASP A 128 -11.57 11.00 12.40
N ARG A 129 -11.85 10.93 13.72
CA ARG A 129 -12.47 12.06 14.47
C ARG A 129 -11.45 13.06 14.99
N LEU A 130 -10.22 12.58 15.24
CA LEU A 130 -9.16 13.39 15.84
C LEU A 130 -8.27 13.97 14.76
N GLU A 131 -7.97 15.24 14.87
CA GLU A 131 -6.92 15.88 14.12
C GLU A 131 -5.63 15.79 14.92
N LEU A 132 -4.55 15.38 14.27
CA LEU A 132 -3.24 15.19 14.87
C LEU A 132 -2.29 16.32 14.46
N PRO A 133 -1.47 16.85 15.38
CA PRO A 133 -0.48 17.85 15.04
C PRO A 133 0.56 17.29 14.07
N LEU A 134 0.90 18.07 13.06
CA LEU A 134 1.97 17.72 12.12
C LEU A 134 3.33 17.78 12.82
N PHE A 135 4.11 16.72 12.64
CA PHE A 135 5.48 16.68 13.16
C PHE A 135 6.37 17.71 12.47
N GLY A 136 7.27 18.35 13.21
CA GLY A 136 8.22 19.31 12.65
C GLY A 136 9.15 18.72 11.56
N SER A 137 9.36 17.40 11.58
CA SER A 137 10.13 16.64 10.59
C SER A 137 9.31 16.13 9.41
N THR A 138 8.01 16.49 9.30
CA THR A 138 7.18 16.02 8.19
C THR A 138 7.72 16.44 6.83
N VAL A 139 7.56 15.55 5.84
CA VAL A 139 7.93 15.82 4.44
C VAL A 139 6.91 16.71 3.72
N LEU A 140 5.72 16.92 4.33
CA LEU A 140 4.66 17.73 3.73
C LEU A 140 5.07 19.19 3.65
N LYS A 141 4.87 19.79 2.47
CA LYS A 141 5.16 21.19 2.20
C LYS A 141 3.87 21.97 1.93
N ASP A 142 3.88 23.25 2.28
CA ASP A 142 2.85 24.21 1.88
C ASP A 142 3.11 24.73 0.45
N SER A 143 2.24 25.60 -0.04
CA SER A 143 2.34 26.24 -1.37
C SER A 143 3.64 27.05 -1.57
N ASN A 144 4.31 27.43 -0.48
CA ASN A 144 5.56 28.18 -0.48
C ASN A 144 6.80 27.28 -0.32
N GLY A 145 6.63 25.94 -0.33
CA GLY A 145 7.71 24.99 -0.14
C GLY A 145 8.21 24.83 1.30
N LYS A 146 7.58 25.50 2.27
CA LYS A 146 7.93 25.37 3.70
C LYS A 146 7.25 24.15 4.30
N THR A 147 7.85 23.60 5.38
CA THR A 147 7.26 22.49 6.12
C THR A 147 5.87 22.89 6.63
N ARG A 148 4.87 22.10 6.26
CA ARG A 148 3.47 22.30 6.64
C ARG A 148 3.32 22.20 8.16
N LYS A 149 2.52 23.07 8.73
CA LYS A 149 2.20 23.13 10.16
C LYS A 149 0.69 23.04 10.36
N GLY A 150 0.27 22.78 11.59
CA GLY A 150 -1.14 22.68 11.97
C GLY A 150 -1.53 21.25 12.29
N GLU A 151 -2.81 20.97 12.21
CA GLU A 151 -3.40 19.67 12.50
C GLU A 151 -4.03 19.09 11.23
N VAL A 152 -4.12 17.77 11.18
CA VAL A 152 -4.66 17.04 10.04
C VAL A 152 -5.25 15.71 10.50
N LYS A 153 -6.29 15.25 9.82
CA LYS A 153 -6.87 13.92 10.00
C LYS A 153 -5.89 12.83 9.58
N THR A 154 -5.94 11.70 10.25
CA THR A 154 -4.99 10.59 10.06
C THR A 154 -4.94 10.09 8.62
N LEU A 155 -6.11 9.82 8.01
CA LEU A 155 -6.16 9.32 6.63
C LEU A 155 -5.62 10.35 5.64
N LYS A 156 -6.02 11.62 5.80
CA LYS A 156 -5.52 12.69 4.94
C LYS A 156 -3.99 12.84 5.06
N TYR A 157 -3.46 12.79 6.28
CA TYR A 157 -2.01 12.82 6.49
C TYR A 157 -1.32 11.66 5.75
N LEU A 158 -1.84 10.44 5.89
CA LEU A 158 -1.27 9.25 5.28
C LEU A 158 -1.26 9.34 3.75
N LEU A 159 -2.37 9.77 3.15
CA LEU A 159 -2.47 9.92 1.70
C LEU A 159 -1.56 11.04 1.18
N ASP A 160 -1.56 12.22 1.83
CA ASP A 160 -0.67 13.34 1.48
C ASP A 160 0.81 12.96 1.66
N PHE A 161 1.13 12.17 2.69
CA PHE A 161 2.48 11.64 2.94
C PHE A 161 2.94 10.72 1.80
N LEU A 162 2.15 9.72 1.45
CA LEU A 162 2.44 8.82 0.35
C LEU A 162 2.57 9.58 -0.98
N ASP A 163 1.76 10.60 -1.17
CA ASP A 163 1.75 11.45 -2.37
C ASP A 163 2.98 12.35 -2.50
N SER A 164 3.72 12.52 -1.39
CA SER A 164 4.99 13.26 -1.37
C SER A 164 6.16 12.45 -1.95
N TYR A 165 5.95 11.16 -2.27
CA TYR A 165 6.95 10.26 -2.84
C TYR A 165 6.55 9.82 -4.26
N ASP A 166 7.55 9.55 -5.08
CA ASP A 166 7.38 8.97 -6.41
C ASP A 166 7.57 7.45 -6.35
N PHE A 167 6.50 6.70 -6.57
CA PHE A 167 6.48 5.24 -6.57
C PHE A 167 6.76 4.64 -7.96
N GLY A 168 7.79 5.15 -8.65
CA GLY A 168 8.26 4.57 -9.90
C GLY A 168 7.52 5.06 -11.14
N SER A 169 6.89 6.24 -11.07
CA SER A 169 6.26 6.88 -12.22
C SER A 169 7.27 7.34 -13.28
N LYS A 170 8.56 7.48 -12.92
CA LYS A 170 9.65 7.90 -13.82
C LYS A 170 10.73 6.84 -13.94
N ASP A 171 11.31 6.70 -15.13
CA ASP A 171 12.50 5.88 -15.32
C ASP A 171 13.74 6.57 -14.77
N ALA A 172 14.70 5.77 -14.26
CA ALA A 172 15.97 6.28 -13.75
C ALA A 172 16.74 7.11 -14.79
N LYS A 173 16.51 6.89 -16.09
CA LYS A 173 17.08 7.66 -17.20
C LYS A 173 16.42 9.03 -17.40
N GLU A 174 15.10 9.13 -17.21
CA GLU A 174 14.35 10.38 -17.28
C GLU A 174 14.69 11.31 -16.12
N VAL A 175 14.90 10.72 -14.94
CA VAL A 175 15.32 11.42 -13.74
C VAL A 175 16.73 12.01 -13.91
N ALA A 176 17.63 11.34 -14.62
CA ALA A 176 18.98 11.83 -14.92
C ALA A 176 19.02 12.92 -16.02
N ALA A 177 18.01 12.98 -16.89
CA ALA A 177 17.95 13.92 -18.02
C ALA A 177 17.31 15.28 -17.66
N THR A 178 16.48 15.34 -16.62
CA THR A 178 15.84 16.58 -16.15
C THR A 178 16.76 17.34 -15.19
N LYS A 179 17.68 18.11 -15.74
CA LYS A 179 18.51 19.10 -15.00
C LYS A 179 17.73 20.38 -14.62
N ASP A 180 16.42 20.37 -14.67
CA ASP A 180 15.61 21.54 -14.33
C ASP A 180 15.42 21.67 -12.82
N SER A 181 15.70 22.86 -12.32
CA SER A 181 15.75 23.30 -10.92
C SER A 181 14.45 23.21 -10.12
N ASN A 182 13.38 22.65 -10.69
CA ASN A 182 12.13 22.26 -10.04
C ASN A 182 11.95 20.72 -9.97
N ALA A 183 13.02 19.96 -10.25
CA ALA A 183 12.99 18.51 -10.20
C ALA A 183 12.67 18.04 -8.78
N ILE A 184 11.60 17.27 -8.66
CA ILE A 184 11.29 16.39 -7.54
C ILE A 184 12.61 15.77 -7.10
N ASN A 185 13.01 16.05 -5.87
CA ASN A 185 14.25 15.56 -5.28
C ASN A 185 14.37 14.05 -5.54
N HIS A 186 15.50 13.63 -6.11
CA HIS A 186 15.86 12.21 -6.30
C HIS A 186 15.71 11.39 -5.00
N ASP A 187 15.83 12.05 -3.85
CA ASP A 187 15.71 11.49 -2.52
C ASP A 187 14.29 11.00 -2.17
N ARG A 188 13.30 11.20 -3.04
CA ARG A 188 11.90 10.84 -2.80
C ARG A 188 11.36 9.74 -3.71
N THR A 189 12.21 9.10 -4.49
CA THR A 189 11.80 7.98 -5.34
C THR A 189 11.78 6.69 -4.55
N ILE A 190 10.64 6.04 -4.50
CA ILE A 190 10.44 4.71 -3.92
C ILE A 190 10.44 3.69 -5.07
N ASN A 191 11.58 3.06 -5.29
CA ASN A 191 11.68 1.98 -6.26
C ASN A 191 11.30 0.62 -5.63
N ALA A 192 11.21 -0.43 -6.46
CA ALA A 192 10.84 -1.77 -6.00
C ALA A 192 11.75 -2.33 -4.90
N ALA A 193 13.06 -1.98 -4.91
CA ALA A 193 13.99 -2.45 -3.89
C ALA A 193 13.73 -1.77 -2.54
N VAL A 194 13.50 -0.46 -2.53
CA VAL A 194 13.12 0.30 -1.32
C VAL A 194 11.78 -0.20 -0.78
N LEU A 195 10.80 -0.44 -1.67
CA LEU A 195 9.50 -0.97 -1.26
C LEU A 195 9.63 -2.36 -0.65
N GLY A 196 10.49 -3.22 -1.22
CA GLY A 196 10.81 -4.54 -0.65
C GLY A 196 11.35 -4.45 0.78
N LEU A 197 12.26 -3.50 1.06
CA LEU A 197 12.75 -3.25 2.42
C LEU A 197 11.66 -2.74 3.36
N ILE A 198 10.74 -1.90 2.87
CA ILE A 198 9.59 -1.44 3.67
C ILE A 198 8.70 -2.62 4.04
N PHE A 199 8.35 -3.48 3.08
CA PHE A 199 7.54 -4.68 3.33
C PHE A 199 8.25 -5.65 4.29
N GLU A 200 9.55 -5.85 4.13
CA GLU A 200 10.34 -6.66 5.06
C GLU A 200 10.25 -6.12 6.49
N LYS A 201 10.39 -4.81 6.68
CA LYS A 201 10.30 -4.19 8.01
C LYS A 201 8.89 -4.25 8.59
N LEU A 202 7.87 -4.03 7.79
CA LEU A 202 6.48 -4.09 8.24
C LEU A 202 6.08 -5.53 8.63
N ASN A 203 6.36 -6.50 7.78
CA ASN A 203 5.94 -7.89 8.00
C ASN A 203 6.90 -8.65 8.92
N GLY A 204 8.17 -8.25 9.00
CA GLY A 204 9.17 -8.84 9.89
C GLY A 204 9.06 -8.42 11.35
N TYR A 205 8.18 -7.49 11.67
CA TYR A 205 8.03 -6.98 13.03
C TYR A 205 7.65 -8.07 14.05
N LYS A 206 6.75 -8.97 13.68
CA LYS A 206 6.24 -10.03 14.55
C LYS A 206 7.00 -11.36 14.36
N ASP A 207 7.24 -11.73 13.11
CA ASP A 207 7.65 -13.09 12.76
C ASP A 207 9.11 -13.19 12.28
N GLY A 208 9.87 -12.09 12.32
CA GLY A 208 11.26 -12.06 11.88
C GLY A 208 11.42 -12.42 10.40
N SER A 209 10.45 -12.09 9.56
CA SER A 209 10.49 -12.37 8.13
C SER A 209 11.63 -11.59 7.46
N PHE A 210 12.43 -12.30 6.65
CA PHE A 210 13.50 -11.70 5.85
C PHE A 210 13.27 -11.99 4.38
N PHE A 211 13.32 -10.96 3.55
CA PHE A 211 13.22 -11.13 2.12
C PHE A 211 14.55 -11.56 1.55
N THR A 212 14.50 -12.43 0.55
CA THR A 212 15.71 -12.87 -0.14
C THR A 212 16.38 -11.67 -0.82
N PRO A 213 17.67 -11.40 -0.54
CA PRO A 213 18.38 -10.29 -1.15
C PRO A 213 18.31 -10.30 -2.67
N SER A 214 18.19 -9.12 -3.28
CA SER A 214 17.97 -8.96 -4.72
C SER A 214 19.05 -9.61 -5.59
N PHE A 215 20.31 -9.66 -5.14
CA PHE A 215 21.39 -10.31 -5.89
C PHE A 215 21.20 -11.83 -5.97
N ILE A 216 20.62 -12.46 -4.93
CA ILE A 216 20.31 -13.89 -4.91
C ILE A 216 19.14 -14.17 -5.85
N THR A 217 18.06 -13.39 -5.75
CA THR A 217 16.90 -13.54 -6.64
C THR A 217 17.28 -13.31 -8.11
N MET A 218 18.10 -12.31 -8.39
CA MET A 218 18.64 -12.05 -9.73
C MET A 218 19.44 -13.25 -10.25
N TYR A 219 20.33 -13.81 -9.42
CA TYR A 219 21.10 -15.00 -9.77
C TYR A 219 20.20 -16.20 -10.08
N MET A 220 19.23 -16.47 -9.20
CA MET A 220 18.28 -17.57 -9.38
C MET A 220 17.46 -17.41 -10.67
N CYS A 221 16.91 -16.21 -10.90
CA CYS A 221 16.15 -15.92 -12.12
C CYS A 221 17.00 -16.13 -13.38
N ARG A 222 18.22 -15.60 -13.38
CA ARG A 222 19.13 -15.72 -14.53
C ARG A 222 19.47 -17.17 -14.84
N GLU A 223 19.82 -17.98 -13.82
CA GLU A 223 20.16 -19.39 -14.01
C GLU A 223 18.93 -20.22 -14.42
N THR A 224 17.77 -19.95 -13.83
CA THR A 224 16.53 -20.64 -14.19
C THR A 224 16.13 -20.35 -15.65
N LEU A 225 16.14 -19.07 -16.04
CA LEU A 225 15.84 -18.67 -17.43
C LEU A 225 16.82 -19.30 -18.41
N ARG A 226 18.13 -19.23 -18.11
CA ARG A 226 19.16 -19.85 -18.94
C ARG A 226 18.91 -21.35 -19.15
N ARG A 227 18.66 -22.09 -18.07
CA ARG A 227 18.38 -23.53 -18.13
C ARG A 227 17.11 -23.83 -18.91
N SER A 228 16.03 -23.07 -18.65
CA SER A 228 14.76 -23.26 -19.36
C SER A 228 14.89 -22.99 -20.86
N VAL A 229 15.66 -21.96 -21.25
CA VAL A 229 15.92 -21.67 -22.67
C VAL A 229 16.71 -22.79 -23.31
N VAL A 230 17.80 -23.25 -22.67
CA VAL A 230 18.62 -24.37 -23.20
C VAL A 230 17.80 -25.63 -23.33
N GLN A 231 17.02 -25.99 -22.31
CA GLN A 231 16.15 -27.17 -22.34
C GLN A 231 15.13 -27.05 -23.48
N LYS A 232 14.44 -25.92 -23.58
CA LYS A 232 13.44 -25.69 -24.63
C LYS A 232 14.06 -25.78 -26.04
N PHE A 233 15.29 -25.26 -26.20
CA PHE A 233 16.01 -25.34 -27.45
C PHE A 233 16.36 -26.80 -27.79
N ASN A 234 16.91 -27.57 -26.83
CA ASN A 234 17.24 -28.99 -27.03
C ASN A 234 16.00 -29.82 -27.37
N ASP A 235 14.91 -29.62 -26.63
CA ASP A 235 13.64 -30.32 -26.87
C ASP A 235 13.08 -30.02 -28.28
N THR A 236 13.28 -28.78 -28.77
CA THR A 236 12.78 -28.37 -30.10
C THR A 236 13.67 -28.92 -31.22
N GLN A 237 14.96 -29.11 -30.99
CA GLN A 237 15.92 -29.62 -31.97
C GLN A 237 16.12 -31.15 -31.88
N ASN A 238 15.46 -31.85 -30.93
CA ASN A 238 15.62 -33.28 -30.67
C ASN A 238 17.11 -33.69 -30.39
N TRP A 239 17.82 -32.88 -29.63
CA TRP A 239 19.21 -33.09 -29.27
C TRP A 239 19.35 -33.64 -27.84
#